data_6d8162fd2fa7b55737493dbca60b1f61
#
_entry.id   6d8162fd2fa7b55737493dbca60b1f61
#
_cell.length_a   1.000
_cell.length_b   1.000
_cell.length_c   1.000
_cell.angle_alpha   90.00
_cell.angle_beta   90.00
_cell.angle_gamma   90.00
#
_symmetry.space_group_name_H-M   'P 1'
#
loop_
_entity.id
_entity.type
_entity.pdbx_description
1 polymer ?
#
loop_
_entity_poly.entity_id
_entity_poly.type
_entity_poly.pdbx_seq_one_letter_code
_entity_poly.pdbx_strand_id
1 'polypeptide(L)'
;VKGSPWTDSLRIQAIRAHVLNHRYHVDWPALIQRANDISELRDQNRMVGSLLQNWFVVDMEAAQAWLDENPGVLSETDLERALKVSPQKRANILATMNGG
;
A
#
# COMPACT_ATOMS: atom_id res chain seq x y z
N VAL A 1 -11.23 -21.70 -6.46
CA VAL A 1 -10.28 -21.36 -7.48
C VAL A 1 -9.55 -20.07 -7.13
N LYS A 2 -8.27 -20.21 -7.01
CA LYS A 2 -7.39 -19.09 -6.75
C LYS A 2 -7.44 -18.14 -7.95
N GLY A 3 -7.69 -16.87 -7.72
CA GLY A 3 -7.59 -15.90 -8.80
C GLY A 3 -8.87 -15.54 -9.50
N SER A 4 -10.01 -15.75 -8.87
CA SER A 4 -11.22 -15.20 -9.47
C SER A 4 -11.16 -13.66 -9.29
N PRO A 5 -11.57 -12.88 -10.33
CA PRO A 5 -11.62 -11.41 -10.24
C PRO A 5 -12.48 -10.92 -9.06
N TRP A 6 -13.46 -11.70 -8.69
CA TRP A 6 -14.31 -11.49 -7.52
C TRP A 6 -13.51 -11.41 -6.23
N THR A 7 -12.68 -12.43 -6.00
CA THR A 7 -11.89 -12.55 -4.78
C THR A 7 -10.88 -11.41 -4.67
N ASP A 8 -10.22 -11.08 -5.78
CA ASP A 8 -9.26 -9.96 -5.80
C ASP A 8 -9.95 -8.63 -5.52
N SER A 9 -11.11 -8.39 -6.11
CA SER A 9 -11.89 -7.18 -5.87
C SER A 9 -12.28 -7.03 -4.41
N LEU A 10 -12.72 -8.11 -3.78
CA LEU A 10 -13.09 -8.11 -2.36
C LEU A 10 -11.88 -7.84 -1.47
N ARG A 11 -10.72 -8.42 -1.80
CA ARG A 11 -9.48 -8.17 -1.07
C ARG A 11 -9.05 -6.72 -1.14
N ILE A 12 -9.10 -6.15 -2.34
CA ILE A 12 -8.75 -4.74 -2.55
C ILE A 12 -9.69 -3.83 -1.74
N GLN A 13 -10.99 -4.10 -1.78
CA GLN A 13 -11.96 -3.33 -1.02
C GLN A 13 -11.73 -3.44 0.49
N ALA A 14 -11.42 -4.64 0.97
CA ALA A 14 -11.15 -4.87 2.39
C ALA A 14 -9.90 -4.11 2.85
N ILE A 15 -8.84 -4.11 2.04
CA ILE A 15 -7.61 -3.38 2.36
C ILE A 15 -7.88 -1.88 2.41
N ARG A 16 -8.59 -1.34 1.43
CA ARG A 16 -8.93 0.08 1.39
C ARG A 16 -9.79 0.49 2.59
N ALA A 17 -10.77 -0.34 2.93
CA ALA A 17 -11.62 -0.09 4.08
C ALA A 17 -10.84 -0.10 5.38
N HIS A 18 -9.87 -1.03 5.51
CA HIS A 18 -9.02 -1.08 6.68
C HIS A 18 -8.21 0.21 6.84
N VAL A 19 -7.60 0.69 5.78
CA VAL A 19 -6.82 1.93 5.80
C VAL A 19 -7.70 3.10 6.26
N LEU A 20 -8.89 3.23 5.68
CA LEU A 20 -9.81 4.31 6.03
C LEU A 20 -10.31 4.24 7.46
N ASN A 21 -10.52 3.03 7.98
CA ASN A 21 -11.06 2.84 9.32
C ASN A 21 -10.00 2.94 10.43
N HIS A 22 -8.74 2.67 10.11
CA HIS A 22 -7.66 2.60 11.11
C HIS A 22 -6.55 3.63 10.89
N ARG A 23 -6.82 4.72 10.26
CA ARG A 23 -5.89 5.77 9.78
C ARG A 23 -4.56 5.90 10.52
N TYR A 24 -4.60 6.06 11.86
CA TYR A 24 -3.39 6.25 12.67
C TYR A 24 -2.77 4.95 13.16
N HIS A 25 -3.49 3.84 13.04
CA HIS A 25 -3.09 2.56 13.60
C HIS A 25 -3.10 1.46 12.55
N VAL A 26 -2.78 1.84 11.31
CA VAL A 26 -2.73 0.88 10.21
C VAL A 26 -1.50 -0.01 10.37
N ASP A 27 -1.72 -1.31 10.34
CA ASP A 27 -0.65 -2.30 10.30
C ASP A 27 -0.21 -2.48 8.84
N TRP A 28 0.65 -1.61 8.36
CA TRP A 28 1.08 -1.58 6.98
C TRP A 28 1.70 -2.90 6.52
N PRO A 29 2.62 -3.52 7.29
CA PRO A 29 3.16 -4.81 6.87
C PRO A 29 2.10 -5.89 6.69
N ALA A 30 1.12 -5.97 7.59
CA ALA A 30 0.04 -6.94 7.47
C ALA A 30 -0.80 -6.71 6.23
N LEU A 31 -1.09 -5.44 5.91
CA LEU A 31 -1.85 -5.09 4.70
C LEU A 31 -1.06 -5.43 3.43
N ILE A 32 0.24 -5.19 3.44
CA ILE A 32 1.09 -5.54 2.30
C ILE A 32 1.09 -7.06 2.08
N GLN A 33 1.13 -7.84 3.16
CA GLN A 33 1.03 -9.29 3.08
C GLN A 33 -0.31 -9.72 2.47
N ARG A 34 -1.40 -9.08 2.86
CA ARG A 34 -2.71 -9.34 2.27
C ARG A 34 -2.75 -8.99 0.78
N ALA A 35 -2.11 -7.89 0.41
CA ALA A 35 -2.01 -7.49 -0.98
C ALA A 35 -1.25 -8.53 -1.81
N ASN A 36 -0.28 -9.21 -1.23
CA ASN A 36 0.47 -10.26 -1.90
C ASN A 36 -0.39 -11.48 -2.24
N ASP A 37 -1.55 -11.63 -1.61
CA ASP A 37 -2.50 -12.71 -1.91
C ASP A 37 -3.39 -12.39 -3.12
N ILE A 38 -3.31 -11.19 -3.65
CA ILE A 38 -4.02 -10.82 -4.87
C ILE A 38 -3.39 -11.58 -6.03
N SER A 39 -4.20 -12.29 -6.80
CA SER A 39 -3.69 -13.21 -7.82
C SER A 39 -3.26 -12.50 -9.11
N GLU A 40 -3.91 -11.41 -9.47
CA GLU A 40 -3.52 -10.62 -10.63
C GLU A 40 -2.28 -9.79 -10.30
N LEU A 41 -1.16 -10.11 -10.93
CA LEU A 41 0.14 -9.49 -10.63
C LEU A 41 0.10 -7.96 -10.74
N ARG A 42 -0.58 -7.44 -11.75
CA ARG A 42 -0.71 -5.99 -11.94
C ARG A 42 -1.41 -5.34 -10.77
N ASP A 43 -2.52 -5.91 -10.32
CA ASP A 43 -3.29 -5.39 -9.21
C ASP A 43 -2.53 -5.55 -7.89
N GLN A 44 -1.83 -6.67 -7.73
CA GLN A 44 -0.97 -6.92 -6.58
C GLN A 44 0.09 -5.83 -6.46
N ASN A 45 0.85 -5.59 -7.53
CA ASN A 45 1.91 -4.58 -7.55
C ASN A 45 1.35 -3.18 -7.31
N ARG A 46 0.21 -2.87 -7.89
CA ARG A 46 -0.44 -1.58 -7.71
C ARG A 46 -0.86 -1.36 -6.26
N MET A 47 -1.43 -2.39 -5.64
CA MET A 47 -1.87 -2.29 -4.24
C MET A 47 -0.68 -2.16 -3.29
N VAL A 48 0.34 -2.99 -3.46
CA VAL A 48 1.55 -2.91 -2.64
C VAL A 48 2.21 -1.54 -2.79
N GLY A 49 2.31 -1.04 -4.02
CA GLY A 49 2.86 0.29 -4.29
C GLY A 49 2.07 1.39 -3.61
N SER A 50 0.74 1.32 -3.67
CA SER A 50 -0.14 2.29 -3.03
C SER A 50 0.02 2.28 -1.51
N LEU A 51 0.08 1.09 -0.91
CA LEU A 51 0.26 0.95 0.54
C LEU A 51 1.61 1.52 0.97
N LEU A 52 2.68 1.19 0.24
CA LEU A 52 4.01 1.73 0.53
C LEU A 52 4.03 3.25 0.39
N GLN A 53 3.42 3.79 -0.65
CA GLN A 53 3.35 5.23 -0.86
C GLN A 53 2.69 5.93 0.32
N ASN A 54 1.54 5.42 0.77
CA ASN A 54 0.84 5.97 1.92
C ASN A 54 1.70 5.89 3.18
N TRP A 55 2.35 4.75 3.39
CA TRP A 55 3.20 4.54 4.55
C TRP A 55 4.38 5.50 4.57
N PHE A 56 5.07 5.67 3.44
CA PHE A 56 6.18 6.61 3.33
C PHE A 56 5.77 8.06 3.61
N VAL A 57 4.56 8.44 3.23
CA VAL A 57 4.04 9.78 3.53
C VAL A 57 3.76 9.94 5.01
N VAL A 58 3.23 8.90 5.65
CA VAL A 58 2.84 8.96 7.07
C VAL A 58 4.03 8.75 8.00
N ASP A 59 4.89 7.78 7.68
CA ASP A 59 6.05 7.42 8.52
C ASP A 59 7.17 6.88 7.64
N MET A 60 7.95 7.77 7.09
CA MET A 60 9.03 7.42 6.17
C MET A 60 10.08 6.52 6.82
N GLU A 61 10.45 6.77 8.07
CA GLU A 61 11.47 6.00 8.77
C GLU A 61 11.08 4.53 8.90
N ALA A 62 9.87 4.27 9.39
CA ALA A 62 9.39 2.91 9.58
C ALA A 62 9.26 2.18 8.25
N ALA A 63 8.74 2.87 7.23
CA ALA A 63 8.59 2.29 5.90
C ALA A 63 9.93 1.95 5.28
N GLN A 64 10.91 2.83 5.40
CA GLN A 64 12.25 2.59 4.87
C GLN A 64 12.92 1.41 5.59
N ALA A 65 12.82 1.35 6.91
CA ALA A 65 13.37 0.24 7.68
C ALA A 65 12.77 -1.10 7.25
N TRP A 66 11.46 -1.13 7.04
CA TRP A 66 10.78 -2.33 6.57
C TRP A 66 11.23 -2.74 5.16
N LEU A 67 11.40 -1.77 4.26
CA LEU A 67 11.88 -2.03 2.90
C LEU A 67 13.30 -2.60 2.91
N ASP A 68 14.15 -2.11 3.78
CA ASP A 68 15.51 -2.62 3.92
C ASP A 68 15.54 -4.10 4.31
N GLU A 69 14.53 -4.52 5.05
CA GLU A 69 14.37 -5.93 5.44
C GLU A 69 13.61 -6.75 4.39
N ASN A 70 12.93 -6.09 3.46
CA ASN A 70 12.10 -6.75 2.43
C ASN A 70 12.40 -6.21 1.04
N PRO A 71 13.64 -6.33 0.56
CA PRO A 71 14.07 -5.67 -0.69
C PRO A 71 13.39 -6.18 -1.95
N GLY A 72 12.76 -7.35 -1.91
CA GLY A 72 12.11 -7.94 -3.07
C GLY A 72 10.62 -7.68 -3.17
N VAL A 73 10.06 -6.81 -2.35
CA VAL A 73 8.61 -6.59 -2.31
C VAL A 73 8.06 -5.99 -3.60
N LEU A 74 8.82 -5.13 -4.25
CA LEU A 74 8.49 -4.57 -5.57
C LEU A 74 9.75 -4.51 -6.42
N SER A 75 9.58 -4.49 -7.73
CA SER A 75 10.71 -4.23 -8.63
C SER A 75 11.21 -2.80 -8.40
N GLU A 76 12.47 -2.56 -8.73
CA GLU A 76 13.10 -1.25 -8.58
C GLU A 76 12.31 -0.16 -9.28
N THR A 77 11.86 -0.42 -10.50
CA THR A 77 11.08 0.51 -11.30
C THR A 77 9.74 0.83 -10.65
N ASP A 78 9.04 -0.20 -10.17
CA ASP A 78 7.74 -0.03 -9.53
C ASP A 78 7.88 0.71 -8.19
N LEU A 79 8.94 0.42 -7.45
CA LEU A 79 9.22 1.09 -6.19
C LEU A 79 9.51 2.58 -6.41
N GLU A 80 10.35 2.93 -7.38
CA GLU A 80 10.63 4.31 -7.74
C GLU A 80 9.35 5.06 -8.09
N ARG A 81 8.50 4.43 -8.90
CA ARG A 81 7.23 5.02 -9.32
C ARG A 81 6.30 5.24 -8.13
N ALA A 82 6.23 4.27 -7.21
CA ALA A 82 5.39 4.37 -6.03
C ALA A 82 5.84 5.48 -5.09
N LEU A 83 7.15 5.66 -4.93
CA LEU A 83 7.71 6.65 -4.01
C LEU A 83 7.78 8.06 -4.59
N LYS A 84 7.51 8.21 -5.87
CA LYS A 84 7.52 9.51 -6.53
C LYS A 84 6.17 10.19 -6.32
N VAL A 85 6.07 10.96 -5.24
CA VAL A 85 4.82 11.59 -4.82
C VAL A 85 4.89 13.09 -5.05
N SER A 86 3.94 13.63 -5.82
CA SER A 86 3.83 15.08 -5.99
C SER A 86 3.40 15.75 -4.69
N PRO A 87 3.72 17.05 -4.47
CA PRO A 87 3.26 17.76 -3.28
C PRO A 87 1.74 17.72 -3.10
N GLN A 88 1.00 17.79 -4.19
CA GLN A 88 -0.47 17.73 -4.16
C GLN A 88 -0.95 16.36 -3.67
N LYS A 89 -0.37 15.28 -4.20
CA LYS A 89 -0.75 13.93 -3.81
C LYS A 89 -0.39 13.67 -2.35
N ARG A 90 0.78 14.14 -1.92
CA ARG A 90 1.21 14.04 -0.53
C ARG A 90 0.21 14.71 0.41
N ALA A 91 -0.22 15.93 0.07
CA ALA A 91 -1.21 16.66 0.85
C ALA A 91 -2.53 15.90 0.92
N ASN A 92 -2.96 15.31 -0.19
CA ASN A 92 -4.20 14.53 -0.24
C ASN A 92 -4.11 13.28 0.67
N ILE A 93 -2.97 12.59 0.64
CA ILE A 93 -2.75 11.41 1.49
C ILE A 93 -2.80 11.82 2.96
N LEU A 94 -2.08 12.88 3.33
CA LEU A 94 -2.06 13.36 4.71
C LEU A 94 -3.44 13.78 5.19
N ALA A 95 -4.21 14.48 4.34
CA ALA A 95 -5.57 14.88 4.68
C ALA A 95 -6.46 13.66 4.94
N THR A 96 -6.36 12.64 4.09
CA THR A 96 -7.13 11.40 4.25
C THR A 96 -6.74 10.68 5.54
N MET A 97 -5.44 10.56 5.81
CA MET A 97 -4.95 9.82 6.97
C MET A 97 -5.19 10.58 8.27
N ASN A 98 -5.25 11.90 8.22
CA ASN A 98 -5.53 12.72 9.39
C ASN A 98 -7.03 12.90 9.66
N GLY A 99 -7.88 12.31 8.85
CA GLY A 99 -9.32 12.33 9.07
C GLY A 99 -10.00 13.65 8.74
N GLY A 100 -9.27 14.50 8.05
CA GLY A 100 -9.75 15.84 7.79
C GLY A 100 -10.27 16.07 6.44
#